data_f97f2d5551a34d4954e28532caeb009c
#
_entry.id   f97f2d5551a34d4954e28532caeb009c
#
_cell.length_a   1.000
_cell.length_b   1.000
_cell.length_c   1.000
_cell.angle_alpha   90.00
_cell.angle_beta   90.00
_cell.angle_gamma   90.00
#
_symmetry.space_group_name_H-M   'P 1'
#
loop_
_entity.id
_entity.type
_entity.pdbx_description
1 polymer ?
#
loop_
_entity_poly.entity_id
_entity_poly.type
_entity_poly.pdbx_seq_one_letter_code
_entity_poly.pdbx_strand_id
1 'polypeptide(L)'
;TGFSRAKISVYMKNLAASDIIEKAVSFETGGWENAKKGVYRIRDNYVNFWFRFIYPHLSALYMMSAEEFYDTYIEPGLNTYLNRYFVGVCMEYLWLLNLTGKLPLHIKKTGTWIGKTGNIDIIAQNEVRENLVGLCNWEKPQVTMEMCEELFANMKKAKISANYYFLFSASTFEQAVVEMAEQDKRFVLIDMSEL
;
A
#
# COMPACT_ATOMS: atom_id res chain seq x y z
N THR A 1 -0.44 20.81 19.00
CA THR A 1 -0.56 21.84 17.94
C THR A 1 -1.14 23.16 18.46
N GLY A 2 -1.75 23.23 19.65
CA GLY A 2 -2.41 24.43 20.18
C GLY A 2 -3.67 24.89 19.45
N PHE A 3 -4.10 24.18 18.40
CA PHE A 3 -5.32 24.52 17.67
C PHE A 3 -6.56 23.78 18.21
N SER A 4 -7.71 24.46 18.18
CA SER A 4 -9.00 23.83 18.50
C SER A 4 -9.37 22.76 17.46
N ARG A 5 -10.17 21.76 17.88
CA ARG A 5 -10.66 20.69 16.96
C ARG A 5 -11.41 21.27 15.75
N ALA A 6 -12.19 22.34 15.97
CA ALA A 6 -12.92 22.99 14.87
C ALA A 6 -11.97 23.59 13.84
N LYS A 7 -10.90 24.26 14.27
CA LYS A 7 -9.90 24.86 13.38
C LYS A 7 -9.14 23.77 12.60
N ILE A 8 -8.74 22.67 13.26
CA ILE A 8 -8.11 21.53 12.60
C ILE A 8 -9.04 20.94 11.53
N SER A 9 -10.33 20.75 11.85
CA SER A 9 -11.32 20.20 10.90
C SER A 9 -11.43 21.05 9.63
N VAL A 10 -11.42 22.38 9.76
CA VAL A 10 -11.45 23.30 8.61
C VAL A 10 -10.18 23.15 7.75
N TYR A 11 -9.00 23.11 8.37
CA TYR A 11 -7.76 22.91 7.62
C TYR A 11 -7.72 21.56 6.90
N MET A 12 -8.12 20.48 7.57
CA MET A 12 -8.18 19.15 6.94
C MET A 12 -9.14 19.13 5.76
N LYS A 13 -10.30 19.81 5.87
CA LYS A 13 -11.25 19.93 4.77
C LYS A 13 -10.65 20.71 3.58
N ASN A 14 -9.97 21.80 3.83
CA ASN A 14 -9.36 22.61 2.77
C ASN A 14 -8.21 21.85 2.08
N LEU A 15 -7.35 21.18 2.84
CA LEU A 15 -6.26 20.35 2.30
C LEU A 15 -6.79 19.17 1.47
N ALA A 16 -7.90 18.57 1.89
CA ALA A 16 -8.56 17.50 1.12
C ALA A 16 -9.21 18.04 -0.15
N ALA A 17 -9.82 19.24 -0.11
CA ALA A 17 -10.39 19.90 -1.29
C ALA A 17 -9.32 20.31 -2.32
N SER A 18 -8.06 20.49 -1.89
CA SER A 18 -6.91 20.79 -2.74
C SER A 18 -6.12 19.54 -3.13
N ASP A 19 -6.65 18.34 -2.90
CA ASP A 19 -6.01 17.05 -3.18
C ASP A 19 -4.63 16.82 -2.53
N ILE A 20 -4.27 17.63 -1.53
CA ILE A 20 -3.01 17.50 -0.80
C ILE A 20 -3.05 16.30 0.15
N ILE A 21 -4.21 16.09 0.81
CA ILE A 21 -4.44 14.96 1.69
C ILE A 21 -5.68 14.19 1.26
N GLU A 22 -5.72 12.92 1.66
CA GLU A 22 -6.90 12.08 1.53
C GLU A 22 -7.20 11.34 2.82
N LYS A 23 -8.45 10.91 2.99
CA LYS A 23 -8.86 10.06 4.10
C LYS A 23 -8.82 8.59 3.65
N ALA A 24 -7.82 7.86 4.10
CA ALA A 24 -7.74 6.42 3.91
C ALA A 24 -8.67 5.72 4.91
N VAL A 25 -9.58 4.90 4.41
CA VAL A 25 -10.50 4.08 5.21
C VAL A 25 -10.19 2.61 4.99
N SER A 26 -10.31 1.81 6.04
CA SER A 26 -10.10 0.38 5.93
C SER A 26 -11.19 -0.28 5.08
N PHE A 27 -10.83 -1.29 4.30
CA PHE A 27 -11.73 -2.02 3.40
C PHE A 27 -13.00 -2.56 4.10
N GLU A 28 -12.88 -3.03 5.34
CA GLU A 28 -13.98 -3.55 6.15
C GLU A 28 -15.08 -2.52 6.44
N THR A 29 -14.75 -1.23 6.41
CA THR A 29 -15.71 -0.13 6.61
C THR A 29 -16.50 0.19 5.34
N GLY A 30 -16.34 -0.60 4.27
CA GLY A 30 -17.03 -0.42 2.99
C GLY A 30 -16.44 0.67 2.11
N GLY A 31 -15.30 1.27 2.49
CA GLY A 31 -14.65 2.35 1.71
C GLY A 31 -15.48 3.63 1.58
N TRP A 32 -16.52 3.79 2.42
CA TRP A 32 -17.41 4.94 2.34
C TRP A 32 -16.69 6.21 2.79
N GLU A 33 -16.75 7.26 1.98
CA GLU A 33 -16.19 8.59 2.30
C GLU A 33 -16.64 9.13 3.67
N ASN A 34 -17.80 8.72 4.14
CA ASN A 34 -18.39 9.09 5.42
C ASN A 34 -18.04 8.14 6.59
N ALA A 35 -17.11 7.17 6.39
CA ALA A 35 -16.70 6.31 7.48
C ALA A 35 -16.13 7.15 8.63
N LYS A 36 -16.67 6.95 9.85
CA LYS A 36 -16.24 7.70 11.04
C LYS A 36 -14.77 7.41 11.41
N LYS A 37 -14.27 6.22 11.04
CA LYS A 37 -12.89 5.80 11.27
C LYS A 37 -12.11 5.89 9.95
N GLY A 38 -10.95 6.50 9.99
CA GLY A 38 -10.05 6.61 8.85
C GLY A 38 -8.79 7.36 9.27
N VAL A 39 -7.72 7.17 8.53
CA VAL A 39 -6.43 7.83 8.73
C VAL A 39 -6.26 8.85 7.60
N TYR A 40 -5.89 10.08 7.95
CA TYR A 40 -5.50 11.04 6.94
C TYR A 40 -4.05 10.81 6.53
N ARG A 41 -3.80 10.84 5.23
CA ARG A 41 -2.46 10.75 4.66
C ARG A 41 -2.26 11.83 3.61
N ILE A 42 -1.02 12.22 3.38
CA ILE A 42 -0.66 13.11 2.29
C ILE A 42 -0.82 12.32 0.99
N ARG A 43 -1.66 12.81 0.08
CA ARG A 43 -1.93 12.21 -1.22
C ARG A 43 -0.91 12.67 -2.27
N ASP A 44 -0.61 13.98 -2.27
CA ASP A 44 0.34 14.56 -3.20
C ASP A 44 1.75 14.02 -2.95
N ASN A 45 2.35 13.43 -3.99
CA ASN A 45 3.63 12.72 -3.90
C ASN A 45 4.79 13.68 -3.62
N TYR A 46 4.77 14.89 -4.22
CA TYR A 46 5.80 15.89 -4.00
C TYR A 46 5.74 16.44 -2.58
N VAL A 47 4.55 16.79 -2.11
CA VAL A 47 4.34 17.27 -0.73
C VAL A 47 4.73 16.20 0.27
N ASN A 48 4.41 14.92 -0.01
CA ASN A 48 4.80 13.81 0.85
C ASN A 48 6.32 13.64 0.92
N PHE A 49 7.00 13.65 -0.23
CA PHE A 49 8.47 13.58 -0.33
C PHE A 49 9.13 14.75 0.42
N TRP A 50 8.63 15.97 0.21
CA TRP A 50 9.12 17.17 0.85
C TRP A 50 9.06 17.09 2.38
N PHE A 51 7.89 16.74 2.95
CA PHE A 51 7.74 16.63 4.40
C PHE A 51 8.46 15.42 4.99
N ARG A 52 8.69 14.38 4.21
CA ARG A 52 9.42 13.19 4.67
C ARG A 52 10.92 13.41 4.75
N PHE A 53 11.52 14.00 3.71
CA PHE A 53 12.95 14.02 3.52
C PHE A 53 13.58 15.41 3.59
N ILE A 54 12.90 16.44 3.15
CA ILE A 54 13.47 17.77 2.98
C ILE A 54 13.18 18.68 4.19
N TYR A 55 11.92 18.83 4.52
CA TYR A 55 11.47 19.75 5.56
C TYR A 55 12.13 19.52 6.94
N PRO A 56 12.32 18.28 7.43
CA PRO A 56 12.98 18.04 8.71
C PRO A 56 14.46 18.44 8.73
N HIS A 57 15.08 18.57 7.56
CA HIS A 57 16.53 18.75 7.38
C HIS A 57 16.90 20.03 6.61
N LEU A 58 16.04 21.06 6.61
CA LEU A 58 16.26 22.30 5.84
C LEU A 58 17.59 22.96 6.12
N SER A 59 18.06 22.97 7.38
CA SER A 59 19.36 23.56 7.71
C SER A 59 20.52 22.82 7.05
N ALA A 60 20.46 21.48 7.00
CA ALA A 60 21.47 20.66 6.36
C ALA A 60 21.46 20.87 4.83
N LEU A 61 20.28 21.02 4.22
CA LEU A 61 20.12 21.28 2.79
C LEU A 61 20.87 22.55 2.32
N TYR A 62 20.99 23.57 3.17
CA TYR A 62 21.74 24.80 2.85
C TYR A 62 23.25 24.67 3.07
N MET A 63 23.71 23.67 3.82
CA MET A 63 25.10 23.53 4.25
C MET A 63 25.85 22.39 3.55
N MET A 64 25.14 21.48 2.92
CA MET A 64 25.68 20.27 2.27
C MET A 64 25.50 20.35 0.74
N SER A 65 26.32 19.60 0.00
CA SER A 65 26.05 19.34 -1.40
C SER A 65 24.76 18.52 -1.56
N ALA A 66 24.15 18.58 -2.76
CA ALA A 66 22.93 17.79 -3.04
C ALA A 66 23.18 16.27 -2.91
N GLU A 67 24.39 15.82 -3.27
CA GLU A 67 24.81 14.43 -3.20
C GLU A 67 24.95 13.95 -1.77
N GLU A 68 25.69 14.70 -0.92
CA GLU A 68 25.80 14.40 0.51
C GLU A 68 24.45 14.42 1.23
N PHE A 69 23.58 15.36 0.84
CA PHE A 69 22.24 15.44 1.41
C PHE A 69 21.40 14.20 1.03
N TYR A 70 21.46 13.77 -0.24
CA TYR A 70 20.77 12.59 -0.73
C TYR A 70 21.23 11.34 0.04
N ASP A 71 22.53 11.07 0.07
CA ASP A 71 23.12 9.89 0.72
C ASP A 71 22.81 9.84 2.24
N THR A 72 22.75 11.01 2.87
CA THR A 72 22.56 11.08 4.32
C THR A 72 21.10 10.99 4.74
N TYR A 73 20.18 11.66 4.03
CA TYR A 73 18.80 11.88 4.50
C TYR A 73 17.72 11.24 3.63
N ILE A 74 18.00 10.95 2.36
CA ILE A 74 17.02 10.41 1.43
C ILE A 74 17.23 8.91 1.21
N GLU A 75 18.39 8.51 0.74
CA GLU A 75 18.70 7.15 0.34
C GLU A 75 18.39 6.11 1.44
N PRO A 76 18.74 6.31 2.73
CA PRO A 76 18.46 5.32 3.78
C PRO A 76 16.97 5.04 4.01
N GLY A 77 16.10 5.98 3.66
CA GLY A 77 14.65 5.87 3.85
C GLY A 77 13.85 5.65 2.55
N LEU A 78 14.53 5.67 1.40
CA LEU A 78 13.87 5.71 0.10
C LEU A 78 13.10 4.42 -0.21
N ASN A 79 13.67 3.26 0.06
CA ASN A 79 13.00 1.98 -0.19
C ASN A 79 11.71 1.83 0.63
N THR A 80 11.75 2.14 1.92
CA THR A 80 10.54 2.16 2.76
C THR A 80 9.50 3.16 2.26
N TYR A 81 9.95 4.31 1.75
CA TYR A 81 9.08 5.30 1.15
C TYR A 81 8.42 4.80 -0.14
N LEU A 82 9.18 4.14 -1.02
CA LEU A 82 8.70 3.63 -2.30
C LEU A 82 7.74 2.45 -2.16
N ASN A 83 7.90 1.60 -1.13
CA ASN A 83 7.02 0.46 -0.88
C ASN A 83 5.53 0.86 -0.86
N ARG A 84 5.22 2.02 -0.29
CA ARG A 84 3.87 2.58 -0.28
C ARG A 84 3.29 2.83 -1.67
N TYR A 85 4.12 3.30 -2.61
CA TYR A 85 3.70 3.59 -3.99
C TYR A 85 3.60 2.33 -4.82
N PHE A 86 4.44 1.35 -4.52
CA PHE A 86 4.39 0.04 -5.16
C PHE A 86 3.04 -0.64 -4.98
N VAL A 87 2.41 -0.54 -3.81
CA VAL A 87 1.03 -1.01 -3.58
C VAL A 87 0.05 -0.38 -4.57
N GLY A 88 0.21 0.92 -4.87
CA GLY A 88 -0.59 1.62 -5.87
C GLY A 88 -0.41 1.04 -7.27
N VAL A 89 0.84 0.82 -7.69
CA VAL A 89 1.18 0.21 -8.99
C VAL A 89 0.58 -1.19 -9.11
N CYS A 90 0.74 -2.04 -8.08
CA CYS A 90 0.14 -3.37 -8.05
C CYS A 90 -1.39 -3.33 -8.17
N MET A 91 -2.01 -2.34 -7.55
CA MET A 91 -3.47 -2.16 -7.63
C MET A 91 -3.92 -1.72 -9.02
N GLU A 92 -3.19 -0.81 -9.67
CA GLU A 92 -3.43 -0.41 -11.07
C GLU A 92 -3.25 -1.59 -12.03
N TYR A 93 -2.24 -2.41 -11.83
CA TYR A 93 -2.02 -3.63 -12.61
C TYR A 93 -3.20 -4.62 -12.46
N LEU A 94 -3.70 -4.84 -11.25
CA LEU A 94 -4.90 -5.66 -11.06
C LEU A 94 -6.13 -5.10 -11.79
N TRP A 95 -6.29 -3.77 -11.82
CA TRP A 95 -7.36 -3.14 -12.59
C TRP A 95 -7.16 -3.31 -14.10
N LEU A 96 -5.94 -3.25 -14.60
CA LEU A 96 -5.62 -3.53 -16.00
C LEU A 96 -5.96 -4.99 -16.36
N LEU A 97 -5.57 -5.96 -15.53
CA LEU A 97 -5.95 -7.37 -15.71
C LEU A 97 -7.48 -7.57 -15.66
N ASN A 98 -8.17 -6.85 -14.78
CA ASN A 98 -9.63 -6.89 -14.68
C ASN A 98 -10.30 -6.39 -15.97
N LEU A 99 -9.83 -5.26 -16.51
CA LEU A 99 -10.35 -4.67 -17.74
C LEU A 99 -10.11 -5.57 -18.97
N THR A 100 -9.00 -6.31 -18.96
CA THR A 100 -8.62 -7.22 -20.05
C THR A 100 -9.18 -8.65 -19.88
N GLY A 101 -9.95 -8.90 -18.81
CA GLY A 101 -10.54 -10.22 -18.52
C GLY A 101 -9.53 -11.30 -18.16
N LYS A 102 -8.35 -10.92 -17.69
CA LYS A 102 -7.26 -11.85 -17.32
C LYS A 102 -7.27 -12.25 -15.85
N LEU A 103 -8.15 -11.67 -15.03
CA LEU A 103 -8.32 -12.08 -13.64
C LEU A 103 -9.28 -13.25 -13.50
N PRO A 104 -9.07 -14.13 -12.49
CA PRO A 104 -9.96 -15.25 -12.21
C PRO A 104 -11.33 -14.83 -11.65
N LEU A 105 -11.46 -13.58 -11.22
CA LEU A 105 -12.72 -12.97 -10.77
C LEU A 105 -12.84 -11.52 -11.25
N HIS A 106 -14.06 -11.04 -11.49
CA HIS A 106 -14.29 -9.67 -11.95
C HIS A 106 -14.38 -8.71 -10.78
N ILE A 107 -13.33 -7.88 -10.59
CA ILE A 107 -13.21 -6.93 -9.48
C ILE A 107 -14.21 -5.79 -9.64
N LYS A 108 -14.92 -5.45 -8.56
CA LYS A 108 -15.81 -4.28 -8.46
C LYS A 108 -15.28 -3.22 -7.52
N LYS A 109 -14.56 -3.61 -6.49
CA LYS A 109 -13.93 -2.67 -5.56
C LYS A 109 -12.59 -3.20 -5.06
N THR A 110 -11.72 -2.27 -4.75
CA THR A 110 -10.41 -2.54 -4.13
C THR A 110 -10.23 -1.68 -2.88
N GLY A 111 -9.29 -2.07 -2.05
CA GLY A 111 -8.88 -1.29 -0.89
C GLY A 111 -7.81 -2.00 -0.08
N THR A 112 -7.43 -1.39 1.04
CA THR A 112 -6.45 -1.88 2.00
C THR A 112 -7.14 -2.12 3.33
N TRP A 113 -6.84 -3.20 4.02
CA TRP A 113 -7.25 -3.33 5.40
C TRP A 113 -6.17 -2.75 6.32
N ILE A 114 -6.61 -1.89 7.26
CA ILE A 114 -5.73 -1.21 8.21
C ILE A 114 -6.07 -1.70 9.62
N GLY A 115 -5.21 -2.55 10.15
CA GLY A 115 -5.32 -3.08 11.50
C GLY A 115 -4.52 -2.30 12.53
N LYS A 116 -4.63 -2.68 13.81
CA LYS A 116 -3.81 -2.10 14.88
C LYS A 116 -2.34 -2.57 14.83
N THR A 117 -2.12 -3.80 14.39
CA THR A 117 -0.83 -4.49 14.42
C THR A 117 -0.56 -5.23 13.12
N GLY A 118 -0.83 -4.62 11.99
CA GLY A 118 -0.61 -5.18 10.66
C GLY A 118 -1.65 -4.70 9.67
N ASN A 119 -1.36 -4.86 8.40
CA ASN A 119 -2.20 -4.43 7.29
C ASN A 119 -2.36 -5.58 6.29
N ILE A 120 -3.32 -5.44 5.38
CA ILE A 120 -3.39 -6.19 4.13
C ILE A 120 -3.30 -5.17 3.01
N ASP A 121 -2.29 -5.27 2.17
CA ASP A 121 -1.98 -4.25 1.18
C ASP A 121 -3.10 -4.08 0.16
N ILE A 122 -3.58 -5.18 -0.40
CA ILE A 122 -4.64 -5.17 -1.39
C ILE A 122 -5.72 -6.18 -1.00
N ILE A 123 -6.97 -5.72 -1.03
CA ILE A 123 -8.16 -6.56 -1.04
C ILE A 123 -8.98 -6.12 -2.24
N ALA A 124 -9.25 -7.05 -3.14
CA ALA A 124 -10.13 -6.82 -4.28
C ALA A 124 -11.32 -7.77 -4.19
N GLN A 125 -12.52 -7.27 -4.41
CA GLN A 125 -13.75 -8.02 -4.22
C GLN A 125 -14.67 -7.88 -5.42
N ASN A 126 -15.33 -8.98 -5.79
CA ASN A 126 -16.38 -9.01 -6.81
C ASN A 126 -17.78 -8.77 -6.21
N GLU A 127 -18.82 -8.86 -7.04
CA GLU A 127 -20.23 -8.64 -6.63
C GLU A 127 -20.74 -9.70 -5.66
N VAL A 128 -20.26 -10.94 -5.75
CA VAL A 128 -20.68 -12.06 -4.91
C VAL A 128 -19.81 -12.24 -3.66
N ARG A 129 -18.97 -11.23 -3.36
CA ARG A 129 -18.09 -11.16 -2.20
C ARG A 129 -16.95 -12.19 -2.18
N GLU A 130 -16.55 -12.70 -3.32
CA GLU A 130 -15.27 -13.39 -3.44
C GLU A 130 -14.14 -12.38 -3.41
N ASN A 131 -13.05 -12.74 -2.73
CA ASN A 131 -11.93 -11.85 -2.52
C ASN A 131 -10.66 -12.38 -3.19
N LEU A 132 -9.93 -11.46 -3.79
CA LEU A 132 -8.53 -11.56 -4.11
C LEU A 132 -7.76 -10.73 -3.08
N VAL A 133 -6.71 -11.30 -2.49
CA VAL A 133 -5.86 -10.63 -1.52
C VAL A 133 -4.45 -10.50 -2.09
N GLY A 134 -3.86 -9.31 -1.98
CA GLY A 134 -2.51 -9.02 -2.46
C GLY A 134 -1.54 -8.68 -1.33
N LEU A 135 -0.31 -9.17 -1.46
CA LEU A 135 0.87 -8.80 -0.69
C LEU A 135 1.84 -8.10 -1.64
N CYS A 136 2.37 -6.96 -1.24
CA CYS A 136 3.28 -6.16 -2.05
C CYS A 136 4.61 -5.97 -1.33
N ASN A 137 5.71 -6.39 -1.97
CA ASN A 137 7.05 -6.25 -1.44
C ASN A 137 7.95 -5.46 -2.40
N TRP A 138 8.25 -4.23 -2.03
CA TRP A 138 9.27 -3.40 -2.68
C TRP A 138 10.60 -3.45 -1.92
N GLU A 139 10.53 -3.49 -0.59
CA GLU A 139 11.65 -3.15 0.29
C GLU A 139 12.64 -4.29 0.47
N LYS A 140 12.14 -5.53 0.56
CA LYS A 140 12.98 -6.70 0.81
C LYS A 140 13.41 -7.38 -0.49
N PRO A 141 14.58 -8.05 -0.50
CA PRO A 141 15.11 -8.69 -1.72
C PRO A 141 14.24 -9.81 -2.27
N GLN A 142 13.34 -10.36 -1.46
CA GLN A 142 12.39 -11.39 -1.91
C GLN A 142 11.13 -11.41 -1.04
N VAL A 143 10.04 -11.91 -1.58
CA VAL A 143 8.86 -12.31 -0.80
C VAL A 143 9.17 -13.63 -0.12
N THR A 144 9.01 -13.69 1.21
CA THR A 144 9.32 -14.88 2.03
C THR A 144 8.06 -15.57 2.54
N MET A 145 8.19 -16.83 2.98
CA MET A 145 7.10 -17.56 3.65
C MET A 145 6.65 -16.86 4.93
N GLU A 146 7.55 -16.23 5.68
CA GLU A 146 7.19 -15.44 6.87
C GLU A 146 6.21 -14.29 6.52
N MET A 147 6.44 -13.61 5.39
CA MET A 147 5.51 -12.55 4.91
C MET A 147 4.14 -13.12 4.54
N CYS A 148 4.10 -14.31 3.94
CA CYS A 148 2.84 -14.99 3.64
C CYS A 148 2.10 -15.39 4.93
N GLU A 149 2.80 -15.89 5.93
CA GLU A 149 2.24 -16.24 7.25
C GLU A 149 1.69 -14.98 7.96
N GLU A 150 2.41 -13.86 7.87
CA GLU A 150 1.93 -12.57 8.38
C GLU A 150 0.65 -12.12 7.68
N LEU A 151 0.58 -12.25 6.34
CA LEU A 151 -0.63 -11.98 5.56
C LEU A 151 -1.80 -12.83 6.07
N PHE A 152 -1.60 -14.15 6.23
CA PHE A 152 -2.65 -15.06 6.72
C PHE A 152 -3.10 -14.71 8.15
N ALA A 153 -2.16 -14.33 9.02
CA ALA A 153 -2.47 -13.88 10.37
C ALA A 153 -3.31 -12.58 10.35
N ASN A 154 -2.98 -11.64 9.47
CA ASN A 154 -3.74 -10.39 9.30
C ASN A 154 -5.12 -10.64 8.70
N MET A 155 -5.26 -11.58 7.76
CA MET A 155 -6.56 -11.99 7.22
C MET A 155 -7.47 -12.59 8.31
N LYS A 156 -6.93 -13.40 9.22
CA LYS A 156 -7.68 -13.90 10.40
C LYS A 156 -8.17 -12.76 11.29
N LYS A 157 -7.32 -11.77 11.59
CA LYS A 157 -7.68 -10.59 12.38
C LYS A 157 -8.77 -9.74 11.67
N ALA A 158 -8.66 -9.61 10.35
CA ALA A 158 -9.60 -8.88 9.50
C ALA A 158 -10.92 -9.64 9.28
N LYS A 159 -10.96 -10.94 9.58
CA LYS A 159 -12.07 -11.86 9.23
C LYS A 159 -12.36 -11.89 7.73
N ILE A 160 -11.31 -11.87 6.93
CA ILE A 160 -11.36 -11.92 5.46
C ILE A 160 -10.86 -13.28 5.02
N SER A 161 -11.63 -13.96 4.17
CA SER A 161 -11.21 -15.13 3.39
C SER A 161 -10.83 -14.70 2.00
N ALA A 162 -9.86 -15.38 1.37
CA ALA A 162 -9.47 -15.15 -0.01
C ALA A 162 -9.73 -16.39 -0.87
N ASN A 163 -10.20 -16.14 -2.09
CA ASN A 163 -10.31 -17.13 -3.15
C ASN A 163 -9.00 -17.20 -3.95
N TYR A 164 -8.29 -16.06 -4.06
CA TYR A 164 -7.02 -15.93 -4.78
C TYR A 164 -6.05 -15.06 -4.00
N TYR A 165 -4.75 -15.34 -4.17
CA TYR A 165 -3.64 -14.62 -3.56
C TYR A 165 -2.71 -14.13 -4.66
N PHE A 166 -2.44 -12.83 -4.70
CA PHE A 166 -1.50 -12.22 -5.62
C PHE A 166 -0.30 -11.68 -4.83
N LEU A 167 0.86 -12.27 -5.04
CA LEU A 167 2.09 -11.90 -4.35
C LEU A 167 2.96 -11.11 -5.31
N PHE A 168 3.12 -9.82 -5.02
CA PHE A 168 3.90 -8.90 -5.84
C PHE A 168 5.28 -8.68 -5.24
N SER A 169 6.33 -8.82 -6.05
CA SER A 169 7.70 -8.56 -5.65
C SER A 169 8.38 -7.60 -6.62
N ALA A 170 9.04 -6.56 -6.10
CA ALA A 170 9.93 -5.74 -6.92
C ALA A 170 11.22 -6.47 -7.33
N SER A 171 11.46 -7.67 -6.79
CA SER A 171 12.66 -8.46 -7.04
C SER A 171 12.32 -9.94 -7.27
N THR A 172 12.44 -10.79 -6.25
CA THR A 172 12.27 -12.24 -6.40
C THR A 172 11.35 -12.83 -5.34
N PHE A 173 11.20 -14.15 -5.38
CA PHE A 173 10.45 -14.96 -4.41
C PHE A 173 11.33 -16.02 -3.80
N GLU A 174 11.14 -16.31 -2.51
CA GLU A 174 11.78 -17.43 -1.84
C GLU A 174 11.31 -18.75 -2.48
N GLN A 175 12.22 -19.74 -2.58
CA GLN A 175 11.91 -21.02 -3.22
C GLN A 175 10.66 -21.70 -2.62
N ALA A 176 10.49 -21.63 -1.30
CA ALA A 176 9.32 -22.18 -0.62
C ALA A 176 8.00 -21.50 -1.04
N VAL A 177 8.02 -20.20 -1.36
CA VAL A 177 6.86 -19.46 -1.89
C VAL A 177 6.54 -19.89 -3.33
N VAL A 178 7.57 -20.11 -4.15
CA VAL A 178 7.41 -20.64 -5.51
C VAL A 178 6.76 -22.02 -5.46
N GLU A 179 7.30 -22.93 -4.63
CA GLU A 179 6.75 -24.30 -4.47
C GLU A 179 5.30 -24.29 -3.97
N MET A 180 4.96 -23.37 -3.04
CA MET A 180 3.58 -23.20 -2.59
C MET A 180 2.66 -22.77 -3.75
N ALA A 181 3.10 -21.85 -4.61
CA ALA A 181 2.30 -21.39 -5.76
C ALA A 181 2.19 -22.46 -6.86
N GLU A 182 3.17 -23.31 -7.03
CA GLU A 182 3.09 -24.47 -7.94
C GLU A 182 2.05 -25.50 -7.47
N GLN A 183 1.96 -25.73 -6.16
CA GLN A 183 1.05 -26.71 -5.55
C GLN A 183 -0.38 -26.17 -5.43
N ASP A 184 -0.57 -24.88 -5.24
CA ASP A 184 -1.88 -24.25 -5.06
C ASP A 184 -2.07 -23.11 -6.07
N LYS A 185 -2.84 -23.38 -7.12
CA LYS A 185 -3.13 -22.45 -8.22
C LYS A 185 -3.91 -21.18 -7.83
N ARG A 186 -4.31 -21.07 -6.58
CA ARG A 186 -4.85 -19.81 -6.03
C ARG A 186 -3.79 -18.76 -5.79
N PHE A 187 -2.51 -19.15 -5.72
CA PHE A 187 -1.38 -18.22 -5.58
C PHE A 187 -0.84 -17.86 -6.95
N VAL A 188 -0.74 -16.56 -7.20
CA VAL A 188 -0.17 -15.96 -8.41
C VAL A 188 1.00 -15.08 -7.98
N LEU A 189 2.17 -15.34 -8.55
CA LEU A 189 3.40 -14.58 -8.29
C LEU A 189 3.58 -13.61 -9.44
N ILE A 190 3.82 -12.35 -9.11
CA ILE A 190 4.03 -11.26 -10.09
C ILE A 190 5.30 -10.53 -9.72
N ASP A 191 6.27 -10.50 -10.61
CA ASP A 191 7.48 -9.71 -10.46
C ASP A 191 7.48 -8.44 -11.35
N MET A 192 8.56 -7.66 -11.29
CA MET A 192 8.69 -6.42 -12.07
C MET A 192 8.71 -6.62 -13.59
N SER A 193 8.96 -7.81 -14.08
CA SER A 193 8.97 -8.09 -15.53
C SER A 193 7.55 -8.21 -16.09
N GLU A 194 6.56 -8.42 -15.23
CA GLU A 194 5.16 -8.56 -15.59
C GLU A 194 4.34 -7.26 -15.38
N LEU A 195 4.87 -6.32 -14.55
CA LEU A 195 4.26 -5.03 -14.27
C LEU A 195 4.60 -3.98 -15.33
#